data_9e2edd46422195398fa812b89468bd6e
#
_entry.id   9e2edd46422195398fa812b89468bd6e
#
_cell.length_a   1.000
_cell.length_b   1.000
_cell.length_c   1.000
_cell.angle_alpha   90.00
_cell.angle_beta   90.00
_cell.angle_gamma   90.00
#
_symmetry.space_group_name_H-M   'P 1'
#
loop_
_entity.id
_entity.type
_entity.pdbx_description
1 polymer ?
#
loop_
_entity_poly.entity_id
_entity_poly.type
_entity_poly.pdbx_seq_one_letter_code
_entity_poly.pdbx_strand_id
1 'polypeptide(L)'
;ESLRHLSRGKFQHGGHRIGGPLRTGDRLLGLAILADRVNALPYSVEEFDLLECIGGQVGANLLNLQLATEMAAGKELEAFQTISAFFVHDLKNAASTLSLMLKNLPIHFENPAFREDALRGISSTVQRINQLIGRAGSLNHTMELRRVEVDLKAMLADAIQELRKGSAVEWEETLAVMPKLMADREKLQSVIVNLLLNAIDAVEGGGVIKVAASSEDGWAYFQVTDNGCGMSPDFLHKSLFRPFRTTKKKGLGIGMFQSKMIVEAHRGRIVAESEPGVGTTFRVALPLQP
;
A
#
# COMPACT_ATOMS: atom_id res chain seq x y z
N GLU A 1 38.48 6.11 14.45
CA GLU A 1 38.70 6.70 13.09
C GLU A 1 37.60 7.69 12.66
N SER A 2 36.36 7.57 13.11
CA SER A 2 35.22 8.45 12.75
C SER A 2 35.30 9.88 13.31
N LEU A 3 36.15 10.16 14.29
CA LEU A 3 36.28 11.48 14.91
C LEU A 3 37.17 12.48 14.12
N ARG A 4 37.82 12.01 13.05
CA ARG A 4 38.72 12.86 12.24
C ARG A 4 38.04 13.79 11.24
N HIS A 5 36.72 13.62 11.02
CA HIS A 5 35.94 14.45 10.09
C HIS A 5 35.12 15.57 10.74
N LEU A 6 35.27 15.80 12.04
CA LEU A 6 34.67 16.98 12.67
C LEU A 6 35.37 18.24 12.13
N SER A 7 34.62 19.01 11.36
CA SER A 7 35.07 20.24 10.68
C SER A 7 35.86 21.14 11.63
N ARG A 8 37.17 21.26 11.42
CA ARG A 8 38.07 22.12 12.22
C ARG A 8 37.62 23.58 12.27
N GLY A 9 36.90 24.08 11.28
CA GLY A 9 36.46 25.45 11.16
C GLY A 9 35.38 25.90 12.14
N LYS A 10 34.61 24.99 12.73
CA LYS A 10 33.58 25.33 13.75
C LYS A 10 34.14 25.42 15.17
N PHE A 11 35.43 25.17 15.40
CA PHE A 11 36.06 25.05 16.71
C PHE A 11 37.31 25.94 16.85
N GLN A 12 37.29 27.13 16.28
CA GLN A 12 38.47 28.00 16.17
C GLN A 12 38.83 28.78 17.44
N HIS A 13 37.99 28.77 18.45
CA HIS A 13 38.30 29.48 19.73
C HIS A 13 38.59 28.44 20.80
N GLY A 14 39.85 28.42 21.24
CA GLY A 14 40.40 27.42 22.17
C GLY A 14 39.82 27.55 23.57
N GLY A 15 38.66 26.94 23.80
CA GLY A 15 38.01 26.85 25.08
C GLY A 15 37.85 25.40 25.56
N HIS A 16 37.40 25.24 26.81
CA HIS A 16 37.11 23.93 27.39
C HIS A 16 35.90 23.29 26.73
N ARG A 17 36.08 22.15 26.07
CA ARG A 17 35.02 21.39 25.44
C ARG A 17 34.67 20.22 26.31
N ILE A 18 33.36 19.91 26.41
CA ILE A 18 32.87 18.75 27.12
C ILE A 18 32.26 17.76 26.10
N GLY A 19 32.68 16.50 26.22
CA GLY A 19 32.08 15.39 25.51
C GLY A 19 31.25 14.53 26.46
N GLY A 20 29.93 14.42 26.21
CA GLY A 20 29.05 13.49 26.92
C GLY A 20 28.70 12.30 26.07
N PRO A 21 28.83 11.05 26.59
CA PRO A 21 28.45 9.87 25.83
C PRO A 21 26.91 9.76 25.69
N LEU A 22 26.44 9.49 24.50
CA LEU A 22 25.06 9.07 24.24
C LEU A 22 25.02 7.55 24.35
N ARG A 23 24.67 7.04 25.53
CA ARG A 23 24.70 5.60 25.82
C ARG A 23 23.40 5.12 26.43
N THR A 24 23.12 3.83 26.23
CA THR A 24 22.03 3.11 26.89
C THR A 24 22.58 1.79 27.41
N GLY A 25 22.65 1.63 28.74
CA GLY A 25 23.39 0.54 29.35
C GLY A 25 24.86 0.57 28.92
N ASP A 26 25.38 -0.55 28.43
CA ASP A 26 26.77 -0.67 27.97
C ASP A 26 26.97 -0.27 26.50
N ARG A 27 25.92 0.09 25.78
CA ARG A 27 26.01 0.41 24.35
C ARG A 27 26.20 1.92 24.12
N LEU A 28 27.34 2.28 23.54
CA LEU A 28 27.63 3.62 23.08
C LEU A 28 27.02 3.85 21.69
N LEU A 29 26.12 4.82 21.56
CA LEU A 29 25.40 5.16 20.33
C LEU A 29 25.92 6.42 19.66
N GLY A 30 26.60 7.29 20.42
CA GLY A 30 27.14 8.53 19.91
C GLY A 30 27.86 9.35 20.97
N LEU A 31 28.28 10.54 20.59
CA LEU A 31 28.94 11.50 21.47
C LEU A 31 28.30 12.87 21.27
N ALA A 32 27.83 13.48 22.33
CA ALA A 32 27.42 14.88 22.36
C ALA A 32 28.65 15.75 22.72
N ILE A 33 28.95 16.78 21.93
CA ILE A 33 30.05 17.72 22.19
C ILE A 33 29.43 19.09 22.43
N LEU A 34 29.63 19.62 23.61
CA LEU A 34 29.28 21.00 23.95
C LEU A 34 30.47 21.93 23.68
N ALA A 35 30.17 23.07 23.07
CA ALA A 35 31.14 24.15 22.90
C ALA A 35 31.33 24.96 24.18
N ASP A 36 32.26 25.94 24.12
CA ASP A 36 32.50 26.83 25.23
C ASP A 36 31.23 27.52 25.74
N ARG A 37 31.14 27.60 27.04
CA ARG A 37 30.08 28.35 27.71
C ARG A 37 30.21 29.85 27.38
N VAL A 38 29.09 30.56 27.27
CA VAL A 38 29.05 32.01 27.16
C VAL A 38 29.79 32.62 28.36
N ASN A 39 30.76 33.48 28.12
CA ASN A 39 31.66 34.07 29.13
C ASN A 39 32.81 33.19 29.67
N ALA A 40 33.14 32.08 28.99
CA ALA A 40 34.27 31.20 29.35
C ALA A 40 34.28 30.70 30.81
N LEU A 41 33.09 30.62 31.44
CA LEU A 41 32.96 30.10 32.81
C LEU A 41 33.10 28.55 32.79
N PRO A 42 33.70 27.95 33.83
CA PRO A 42 33.75 26.50 33.93
C PRO A 42 32.36 25.93 34.16
N TYR A 43 32.16 24.71 33.67
CA TYR A 43 30.92 23.97 33.92
C TYR A 43 30.85 23.49 35.37
N SER A 44 29.66 23.52 35.98
CA SER A 44 29.43 23.01 37.34
C SER A 44 29.21 21.51 37.36
N VAL A 45 29.25 20.87 38.52
CA VAL A 45 29.01 19.44 38.71
C VAL A 45 27.59 19.10 38.28
N GLU A 46 26.62 19.96 38.63
CA GLU A 46 25.20 19.76 38.28
C GLU A 46 24.98 19.81 36.76
N GLU A 47 25.76 20.60 36.03
CA GLU A 47 25.70 20.68 34.57
C GLU A 47 26.28 19.42 33.93
N PHE A 48 27.30 18.80 34.55
CA PHE A 48 27.81 17.49 34.12
C PHE A 48 26.77 16.38 34.35
N ASP A 49 26.13 16.34 35.52
CA ASP A 49 25.07 15.39 35.84
C ASP A 49 23.88 15.53 34.89
N LEU A 50 23.51 16.77 34.59
CA LEU A 50 22.45 17.07 33.61
C LEU A 50 22.84 16.56 32.20
N LEU A 51 24.09 16.79 31.78
CA LEU A 51 24.58 16.32 30.47
C LEU A 51 24.59 14.79 30.41
N GLU A 52 24.95 14.10 31.47
CA GLU A 52 24.88 12.62 31.53
C GLU A 52 23.44 12.14 31.47
N CYS A 53 22.52 12.78 32.18
CA CYS A 53 21.09 12.47 32.13
C CYS A 53 20.51 12.67 30.72
N ILE A 54 20.79 13.83 30.09
CA ILE A 54 20.37 14.11 28.71
C ILE A 54 21.01 13.11 27.74
N GLY A 55 22.30 12.78 27.91
CA GLY A 55 23.01 11.81 27.10
C GLY A 55 22.38 10.43 27.16
N GLY A 56 21.98 9.97 28.35
CA GLY A 56 21.24 8.73 28.55
C GLY A 56 19.87 8.74 27.88
N GLN A 57 19.10 9.83 28.02
CA GLN A 57 17.77 9.96 27.42
C GLN A 57 17.83 10.01 25.88
N VAL A 58 18.77 10.76 25.32
CA VAL A 58 19.01 10.82 23.86
C VAL A 58 19.48 9.47 23.35
N GLY A 59 20.40 8.81 24.07
CA GLY A 59 20.85 7.46 23.74
C GLY A 59 19.69 6.45 23.69
N ALA A 60 18.80 6.47 24.70
CA ALA A 60 17.62 5.61 24.70
C ALA A 60 16.70 5.86 23.51
N ASN A 61 16.44 7.13 23.17
CA ASN A 61 15.63 7.48 22.01
C ASN A 61 16.28 7.06 20.68
N LEU A 62 17.59 7.23 20.53
CA LEU A 62 18.33 6.77 19.35
C LEU A 62 18.26 5.25 19.19
N LEU A 63 18.42 4.51 20.27
CA LEU A 63 18.29 3.04 20.24
C LEU A 63 16.87 2.62 19.86
N ASN A 64 15.85 3.26 20.42
CA ASN A 64 14.46 2.98 20.05
C ASN A 64 14.18 3.24 18.57
N LEU A 65 14.71 4.31 17.99
CA LEU A 65 14.60 4.60 16.56
C LEU A 65 15.33 3.56 15.71
N GLN A 66 16.52 3.12 16.10
CA GLN A 66 17.24 2.06 15.40
C GLN A 66 16.46 0.73 15.43
N LEU A 67 15.99 0.32 16.60
CA LEU A 67 15.20 -0.90 16.74
C LEU A 67 13.88 -0.83 15.95
N ALA A 68 13.22 0.32 15.94
CA ALA A 68 12.00 0.51 15.14
C ALA A 68 12.27 0.36 13.63
N THR A 69 13.39 0.91 13.13
CA THR A 69 13.78 0.76 11.72
C THR A 69 14.18 -0.68 11.36
N GLU A 70 14.92 -1.36 12.23
CA GLU A 70 15.27 -2.78 12.05
C GLU A 70 14.03 -3.68 12.07
N MET A 71 13.09 -3.44 12.99
CA MET A 71 11.82 -4.16 13.04
C MET A 71 10.95 -3.90 11.80
N ALA A 72 10.95 -2.67 11.27
CA ALA A 72 10.23 -2.34 10.04
C ALA A 72 10.81 -3.11 8.85
N ALA A 73 12.14 -3.11 8.69
CA ALA A 73 12.84 -3.85 7.64
C ALA A 73 12.64 -5.38 7.78
N GLY A 74 12.66 -5.91 8.99
CA GLY A 74 12.38 -7.33 9.26
C GLY A 74 10.97 -7.74 8.85
N LYS A 75 9.96 -6.93 9.16
CA LYS A 75 8.57 -7.16 8.76
C LYS A 75 8.38 -7.08 7.24
N GLU A 76 9.10 -6.18 6.58
CA GLU A 76 9.09 -6.05 5.13
C GLU A 76 9.68 -7.29 4.46
N LEU A 77 10.80 -7.81 4.97
CA LEU A 77 11.40 -9.05 4.49
C LEU A 77 10.50 -10.27 4.71
N GLU A 78 9.85 -10.39 5.87
CA GLU A 78 8.90 -11.48 6.16
C GLU A 78 7.68 -11.40 5.22
N ALA A 79 7.16 -10.21 4.98
CA ALA A 79 6.11 -9.99 4.00
C ALA A 79 6.57 -10.40 2.60
N PHE A 80 7.78 -10.01 2.17
CA PHE A 80 8.35 -10.38 0.89
C PHE A 80 8.53 -11.90 0.74
N GLN A 81 9.01 -12.60 1.76
CA GLN A 81 9.14 -14.06 1.75
C GLN A 81 7.78 -14.75 1.61
N THR A 82 6.78 -14.27 2.33
CA THR A 82 5.41 -14.79 2.24
C THR A 82 4.85 -14.58 0.83
N ILE A 83 5.06 -13.40 0.26
CA ILE A 83 4.68 -13.06 -1.12
C ILE A 83 5.33 -14.01 -2.12
N SER A 84 6.63 -14.18 -2.01
CA SER A 84 7.41 -15.01 -2.93
C SER A 84 6.91 -16.46 -2.93
N ALA A 85 6.58 -17.00 -1.76
CA ALA A 85 6.04 -18.35 -1.64
C ALA A 85 4.69 -18.52 -2.37
N PHE A 86 3.79 -17.53 -2.27
CA PHE A 86 2.51 -17.54 -2.99
C PHE A 86 2.70 -17.42 -4.50
N PHE A 87 3.61 -16.53 -4.96
CA PHE A 87 3.90 -16.40 -6.39
C PHE A 87 4.45 -17.70 -6.97
N VAL A 88 5.41 -18.32 -6.27
CA VAL A 88 5.99 -19.60 -6.70
C VAL A 88 4.94 -20.69 -6.77
N HIS A 89 4.06 -20.80 -5.77
CA HIS A 89 2.95 -21.75 -5.76
C HIS A 89 1.99 -21.54 -6.94
N ASP A 90 1.57 -20.32 -7.18
CA ASP A 90 0.61 -19.99 -8.24
C ASP A 90 1.21 -20.14 -9.65
N LEU A 91 2.50 -19.76 -9.84
CA LEU A 91 3.23 -20.03 -11.07
C LEU A 91 3.39 -21.53 -11.32
N LYS A 92 3.70 -22.32 -10.27
CA LYS A 92 3.77 -23.78 -10.37
C LYS A 92 2.43 -24.37 -10.81
N ASN A 93 1.32 -23.89 -10.26
CA ASN A 93 -0.02 -24.34 -10.65
C ASN A 93 -0.34 -23.99 -12.11
N ALA A 94 -0.03 -22.76 -12.54
CA ALA A 94 -0.20 -22.34 -13.93
C ALA A 94 0.65 -23.17 -14.88
N ALA A 95 1.92 -23.39 -14.56
CA ALA A 95 2.83 -24.22 -15.34
C ALA A 95 2.35 -25.70 -15.40
N SER A 96 1.87 -26.25 -14.28
CA SER A 96 1.32 -27.62 -14.23
C SER A 96 0.09 -27.78 -15.12
N THR A 97 -0.83 -26.80 -15.10
CA THR A 97 -2.03 -26.79 -15.93
C THR A 97 -1.66 -26.74 -17.43
N LEU A 98 -0.75 -25.85 -17.83
CA LEU A 98 -0.26 -25.78 -19.21
C LEU A 98 0.46 -27.06 -19.64
N SER A 99 1.29 -27.64 -18.76
CA SER A 99 2.00 -28.89 -19.03
C SER A 99 1.05 -30.06 -19.23
N LEU A 100 -0.02 -30.14 -18.44
CA LEU A 100 -1.06 -31.17 -18.60
C LEU A 100 -1.81 -31.01 -19.94
N MET A 101 -2.13 -29.77 -20.30
CA MET A 101 -2.77 -29.48 -21.59
C MET A 101 -1.88 -29.86 -22.76
N LEU A 102 -0.60 -29.47 -22.75
CA LEU A 102 0.38 -29.81 -23.78
C LEU A 102 0.57 -31.32 -23.91
N LYS A 103 0.54 -32.05 -22.80
CA LYS A 103 0.68 -33.52 -22.81
C LYS A 103 -0.55 -34.25 -23.44
N ASN A 104 -1.75 -33.71 -23.22
CA ASN A 104 -2.99 -34.28 -23.70
C ASN A 104 -3.36 -33.80 -25.11
N LEU A 105 -2.85 -32.67 -25.56
CA LEU A 105 -3.14 -32.07 -26.85
C LEU A 105 -2.89 -33.03 -28.03
N PRO A 106 -1.73 -33.73 -28.13
CA PRO A 106 -1.48 -34.67 -29.23
C PRO A 106 -2.44 -35.89 -29.26
N ILE A 107 -2.96 -36.28 -28.08
CA ILE A 107 -3.79 -37.46 -27.93
C ILE A 107 -5.24 -37.17 -28.31
N HIS A 108 -5.73 -35.98 -28.00
CA HIS A 108 -7.16 -35.62 -28.09
C HIS A 108 -7.44 -34.48 -29.06
N PHE A 109 -6.47 -34.09 -29.91
CA PHE A 109 -6.61 -32.94 -30.79
C PHE A 109 -7.76 -33.03 -31.77
N GLU A 110 -8.10 -34.25 -32.24
CA GLU A 110 -9.22 -34.49 -33.15
C GLU A 110 -10.61 -34.28 -32.53
N ASN A 111 -10.69 -34.27 -31.18
CA ASN A 111 -11.94 -34.02 -30.46
C ASN A 111 -12.26 -32.53 -30.39
N PRO A 112 -13.34 -32.01 -31.02
CA PRO A 112 -13.68 -30.59 -31.01
C PRO A 112 -13.96 -30.04 -29.61
N ALA A 113 -14.64 -30.82 -28.77
CA ALA A 113 -14.95 -30.42 -27.40
C ALA A 113 -13.67 -30.25 -26.55
N PHE A 114 -12.69 -31.15 -26.73
CA PHE A 114 -11.40 -31.05 -26.06
C PHE A 114 -10.62 -29.81 -26.51
N ARG A 115 -10.63 -29.49 -27.81
CA ARG A 115 -9.96 -28.27 -28.32
C ARG A 115 -10.54 -27.00 -27.69
N GLU A 116 -11.85 -26.92 -27.57
CA GLU A 116 -12.54 -25.79 -26.97
C GLU A 116 -12.18 -25.63 -25.47
N ASP A 117 -12.18 -26.75 -24.74
CA ASP A 117 -11.79 -26.80 -23.34
C ASP A 117 -10.31 -26.42 -23.14
N ALA A 118 -9.42 -26.92 -23.99
CA ALA A 118 -8.00 -26.58 -23.96
C ALA A 118 -7.75 -25.08 -24.21
N LEU A 119 -8.43 -24.49 -25.20
CA LEU A 119 -8.34 -23.06 -25.50
C LEU A 119 -8.87 -22.23 -24.34
N ARG A 120 -9.98 -22.58 -23.72
CA ARG A 120 -10.50 -21.90 -22.51
C ARG A 120 -9.52 -22.00 -21.35
N GLY A 121 -8.95 -23.18 -21.13
CA GLY A 121 -7.98 -23.42 -20.07
C GLY A 121 -6.66 -22.66 -20.28
N ILE A 122 -6.15 -22.59 -21.50
CA ILE A 122 -4.97 -21.78 -21.84
C ILE A 122 -5.28 -20.30 -21.61
N SER A 123 -6.41 -19.80 -22.12
CA SER A 123 -6.82 -18.41 -21.96
C SER A 123 -6.92 -18.01 -20.48
N SER A 124 -7.60 -18.83 -19.66
CA SER A 124 -7.73 -18.59 -18.22
C SER A 124 -6.39 -18.62 -17.49
N THR A 125 -5.47 -19.52 -17.91
CA THR A 125 -4.13 -19.61 -17.32
C THR A 125 -3.27 -18.40 -17.69
N VAL A 126 -3.33 -17.93 -18.94
CA VAL A 126 -2.65 -16.71 -19.38
C VAL A 126 -3.17 -15.49 -18.62
N GLN A 127 -4.50 -15.36 -18.45
CA GLN A 127 -5.08 -14.29 -17.64
C GLN A 127 -4.58 -14.33 -16.19
N ARG A 128 -4.50 -15.52 -15.59
CA ARG A 128 -3.96 -15.70 -14.23
C ARG A 128 -2.49 -15.29 -14.13
N ILE A 129 -1.67 -15.67 -15.11
CA ILE A 129 -0.25 -15.26 -15.17
C ILE A 129 -0.14 -13.73 -15.29
N ASN A 130 -0.91 -13.10 -16.18
CA ASN A 130 -0.91 -11.65 -16.34
C ASN A 130 -1.35 -10.92 -15.07
N GLN A 131 -2.32 -11.45 -14.34
CA GLN A 131 -2.69 -10.93 -13.02
C GLN A 131 -1.55 -11.05 -11.99
N LEU A 132 -0.81 -12.17 -12.00
CA LEU A 132 0.37 -12.34 -11.12
C LEU A 132 1.47 -11.34 -11.47
N ILE A 133 1.77 -11.15 -12.76
CA ILE A 133 2.76 -10.16 -13.23
C ILE A 133 2.35 -8.74 -12.82
N GLY A 134 1.10 -8.35 -13.04
CA GLY A 134 0.59 -7.04 -12.61
C GLY A 134 0.72 -6.81 -11.10
N ARG A 135 0.52 -7.85 -10.31
CA ARG A 135 0.67 -7.82 -8.84
C ARG A 135 2.14 -7.74 -8.40
N ALA A 136 3.05 -8.45 -9.08
CA ALA A 136 4.49 -8.38 -8.79
C ALA A 136 5.08 -7.00 -9.10
N GLY A 137 4.64 -6.37 -10.19
CA GLY A 137 5.08 -5.03 -10.59
C GLY A 137 4.65 -3.92 -9.61
N SER A 138 3.58 -4.12 -8.86
CA SER A 138 3.09 -3.13 -7.88
C SER A 138 3.78 -3.19 -6.51
N LEU A 139 4.69 -4.13 -6.28
CA LEU A 139 5.46 -4.26 -5.04
C LEU A 139 6.76 -3.43 -5.05
N ASN A 140 7.16 -2.87 -6.18
CA ASN A 140 8.30 -1.96 -6.24
C ASN A 140 7.94 -0.60 -5.62
N HIS A 141 8.68 -0.18 -4.60
CA HIS A 141 8.47 1.04 -3.81
C HIS A 141 8.54 2.37 -4.59
N THR A 142 8.98 2.35 -5.84
CA THR A 142 8.95 3.51 -6.75
C THR A 142 7.94 3.26 -7.86
N MET A 143 6.66 3.50 -7.56
CA MET A 143 5.63 3.44 -8.58
C MET A 143 5.74 4.66 -9.49
N GLU A 144 6.43 4.51 -10.63
CA GLU A 144 6.41 5.53 -11.67
C GLU A 144 4.99 5.64 -12.25
N LEU A 145 4.43 6.85 -12.16
CA LEU A 145 3.11 7.17 -12.69
C LEU A 145 3.23 7.83 -14.06
N ARG A 146 2.53 7.29 -15.04
CA ARG A 146 2.34 7.93 -16.35
C ARG A 146 1.11 8.83 -16.29
N ARG A 147 1.29 10.03 -15.74
CA ARG A 147 0.19 10.98 -15.55
C ARG A 147 -0.27 11.57 -16.88
N VAL A 148 -1.53 11.44 -17.15
CA VAL A 148 -2.25 12.07 -18.29
C VAL A 148 -3.50 12.75 -17.78
N GLU A 149 -4.07 13.62 -18.57
CA GLU A 149 -5.36 14.26 -18.26
C GLU A 149 -6.48 13.21 -18.35
N VAL A 150 -7.19 12.95 -17.24
CA VAL A 150 -8.27 11.96 -17.17
C VAL A 150 -9.59 12.59 -16.72
N ASP A 151 -10.68 12.09 -17.26
CA ASP A 151 -12.04 12.38 -16.83
C ASP A 151 -12.49 11.27 -15.88
N LEU A 152 -12.50 11.57 -14.57
CA LEU A 152 -12.88 10.61 -13.54
C LEU A 152 -14.35 10.16 -13.67
N LYS A 153 -15.25 11.08 -14.05
CA LYS A 153 -16.66 10.74 -14.28
C LYS A 153 -16.82 9.72 -15.38
N ALA A 154 -16.16 9.92 -16.52
CA ALA A 154 -16.20 8.97 -17.64
C ALA A 154 -15.62 7.62 -17.23
N MET A 155 -14.50 7.60 -16.51
CA MET A 155 -13.89 6.34 -16.05
C MET A 155 -14.80 5.54 -15.11
N LEU A 156 -15.49 6.22 -14.18
CA LEU A 156 -16.46 5.58 -13.28
C LEU A 156 -17.65 5.03 -14.05
N ALA A 157 -18.23 5.83 -14.96
CA ALA A 157 -19.36 5.41 -15.77
C ALA A 157 -19.05 4.20 -16.65
N ASP A 158 -17.88 4.18 -17.31
CA ASP A 158 -17.41 3.06 -18.13
C ASP A 158 -17.27 1.76 -17.29
N ALA A 159 -16.64 1.87 -16.11
CA ALA A 159 -16.45 0.73 -15.22
C ALA A 159 -17.78 0.16 -14.68
N ILE A 160 -18.70 1.04 -14.29
CA ILE A 160 -20.04 0.65 -13.83
C ILE A 160 -20.80 -0.05 -14.97
N GLN A 161 -20.79 0.51 -16.18
CA GLN A 161 -21.48 -0.06 -17.33
C GLN A 161 -20.96 -1.46 -17.68
N GLU A 162 -19.64 -1.69 -17.58
CA GLU A 162 -19.02 -2.99 -17.84
C GLU A 162 -19.45 -4.03 -16.79
N LEU A 163 -19.40 -3.70 -15.51
CA LEU A 163 -19.69 -4.61 -14.42
C LEU A 163 -21.21 -4.87 -14.23
N ARG A 164 -22.04 -3.90 -14.60
CA ARG A 164 -23.51 -4.04 -14.55
C ARG A 164 -24.02 -5.18 -15.42
N LYS A 165 -23.40 -5.43 -16.58
CA LYS A 165 -23.82 -6.48 -17.53
C LYS A 165 -23.75 -7.90 -16.97
N GLY A 166 -23.01 -8.15 -15.91
CA GLY A 166 -22.78 -9.46 -15.31
C GLY A 166 -23.28 -9.63 -13.88
N SER A 167 -23.94 -8.62 -13.29
CA SER A 167 -24.37 -8.65 -11.90
C SER A 167 -25.88 -8.44 -11.73
N ALA A 168 -26.48 -9.16 -10.78
CA ALA A 168 -27.87 -8.98 -10.36
C ALA A 168 -28.04 -7.89 -9.27
N VAL A 169 -27.12 -6.93 -9.23
CA VAL A 169 -27.04 -5.86 -8.23
C VAL A 169 -27.75 -4.61 -8.73
N GLU A 170 -28.46 -3.90 -7.86
CA GLU A 170 -29.02 -2.61 -8.15
C GLU A 170 -27.92 -1.51 -8.03
N TRP A 171 -27.86 -0.60 -9.03
CA TRP A 171 -26.84 0.44 -9.11
C TRP A 171 -27.49 1.82 -9.01
N GLU A 172 -27.05 2.61 -8.02
CA GLU A 172 -27.39 4.01 -7.88
C GLU A 172 -26.16 4.89 -8.19
N GLU A 173 -26.28 5.81 -9.12
CA GLU A 173 -25.18 6.65 -9.59
C GLU A 173 -25.48 8.13 -9.35
N THR A 174 -24.53 8.84 -8.72
CA THR A 174 -24.58 10.31 -8.54
C THR A 174 -23.23 10.89 -8.93
N LEU A 175 -22.99 11.00 -10.24
CA LEU A 175 -21.72 11.45 -10.81
C LEU A 175 -21.80 12.91 -11.24
N ALA A 176 -21.29 13.83 -10.42
CA ALA A 176 -21.21 15.25 -10.76
C ALA A 176 -20.23 15.49 -11.92
N VAL A 177 -20.40 16.61 -12.60
CA VAL A 177 -19.40 17.10 -13.56
C VAL A 177 -18.23 17.67 -12.78
N MET A 178 -17.02 17.23 -13.11
CA MET A 178 -15.78 17.58 -12.40
C MET A 178 -14.71 18.04 -13.39
N PRO A 179 -13.76 18.90 -12.97
CA PRO A 179 -12.56 19.14 -13.74
C PRO A 179 -11.78 17.86 -13.96
N LYS A 180 -11.08 17.77 -15.09
CA LYS A 180 -10.15 16.68 -15.33
C LYS A 180 -8.97 16.75 -14.35
N LEU A 181 -8.42 15.59 -14.00
CA LEU A 181 -7.26 15.50 -13.11
C LEU A 181 -6.06 14.84 -13.81
N MET A 182 -4.85 15.11 -13.30
CA MET A 182 -3.62 14.50 -13.80
C MET A 182 -3.35 13.18 -13.09
N ALA A 183 -3.66 12.04 -13.74
CA ALA A 183 -3.52 10.71 -13.14
C ALA A 183 -3.00 9.67 -14.14
N ASP A 184 -2.49 8.57 -13.62
CA ASP A 184 -2.22 7.36 -14.39
C ASP A 184 -3.54 6.62 -14.62
N ARG A 185 -4.03 6.69 -15.86
CA ARG A 185 -5.35 6.15 -16.24
C ARG A 185 -5.49 4.67 -15.92
N GLU A 186 -4.49 3.85 -16.25
CA GLU A 186 -4.55 2.40 -16.07
C GLU A 186 -4.57 2.01 -14.59
N LYS A 187 -3.72 2.66 -13.80
CA LYS A 187 -3.66 2.42 -12.37
C LYS A 187 -4.93 2.89 -11.65
N LEU A 188 -5.44 4.06 -12.01
CA LEU A 188 -6.68 4.57 -11.43
C LEU A 188 -7.89 3.70 -11.82
N GLN A 189 -7.94 3.21 -13.07
CA GLN A 189 -8.94 2.25 -13.51
C GLN A 189 -8.90 0.96 -12.66
N SER A 190 -7.70 0.46 -12.35
CA SER A 190 -7.52 -0.70 -11.48
C SER A 190 -8.09 -0.47 -10.08
N VAL A 191 -7.91 0.74 -9.50
CA VAL A 191 -8.51 1.09 -8.20
C VAL A 191 -10.03 1.09 -8.28
N ILE A 192 -10.61 1.75 -9.28
CA ILE A 192 -12.07 1.83 -9.47
C ILE A 192 -12.66 0.42 -9.59
N VAL A 193 -12.13 -0.39 -10.49
CA VAL A 193 -12.62 -1.78 -10.71
C VAL A 193 -12.48 -2.62 -9.45
N ASN A 194 -11.37 -2.51 -8.71
CA ASN A 194 -11.18 -3.26 -7.48
C ASN A 194 -12.21 -2.89 -6.39
N LEU A 195 -12.54 -1.60 -6.24
CA LEU A 195 -13.54 -1.16 -5.27
C LEU A 195 -14.95 -1.63 -5.67
N LEU A 196 -15.30 -1.55 -6.95
CA LEU A 196 -16.59 -2.00 -7.47
C LEU A 196 -16.74 -3.53 -7.35
N LEU A 197 -15.72 -4.31 -7.69
CA LEU A 197 -15.74 -5.76 -7.51
C LEU A 197 -15.82 -6.17 -6.04
N ASN A 198 -15.18 -5.42 -5.13
CA ASN A 198 -15.32 -5.67 -3.71
C ASN A 198 -16.74 -5.43 -3.21
N ALA A 199 -17.41 -4.40 -3.71
CA ALA A 199 -18.80 -4.11 -3.40
C ALA A 199 -19.73 -5.22 -3.95
N ILE A 200 -19.54 -5.65 -5.22
CA ILE A 200 -20.31 -6.75 -5.82
C ILE A 200 -20.17 -8.03 -5.00
N ASP A 201 -18.96 -8.38 -4.61
CA ASP A 201 -18.69 -9.58 -3.81
C ASP A 201 -19.29 -9.51 -2.39
N ALA A 202 -19.46 -8.30 -1.84
CA ALA A 202 -20.02 -8.10 -0.50
C ALA A 202 -21.54 -8.22 -0.48
N VAL A 203 -22.23 -7.91 -1.60
CA VAL A 203 -23.68 -7.98 -1.74
C VAL A 203 -24.09 -9.35 -2.31
N GLU A 204 -24.21 -10.37 -1.47
CA GLU A 204 -24.66 -11.71 -1.90
C GLU A 204 -26.16 -11.68 -2.30
N GLY A 205 -26.46 -12.00 -3.56
CA GLY A 205 -27.84 -12.36 -3.99
C GLY A 205 -28.80 -11.20 -4.24
N GLY A 206 -28.33 -9.97 -4.39
CA GLY A 206 -29.17 -8.81 -4.73
C GLY A 206 -29.10 -7.73 -3.66
N GLY A 207 -28.17 -6.84 -3.79
CA GLY A 207 -28.01 -5.65 -2.95
C GLY A 207 -27.92 -4.39 -3.78
N VAL A 208 -27.65 -3.27 -3.14
CA VAL A 208 -27.54 -1.95 -3.75
C VAL A 208 -26.09 -1.48 -3.67
N ILE A 209 -25.53 -1.05 -4.78
CA ILE A 209 -24.24 -0.38 -4.83
C ILE A 209 -24.46 1.06 -5.28
N LYS A 210 -24.05 2.01 -4.42
CA LYS A 210 -24.12 3.44 -4.70
C LYS A 210 -22.74 3.95 -5.06
N VAL A 211 -22.63 4.63 -6.20
CA VAL A 211 -21.40 5.28 -6.64
C VAL A 211 -21.66 6.78 -6.76
N ALA A 212 -20.92 7.57 -6.02
CA ALA A 212 -21.00 9.01 -6.07
C ALA A 212 -19.63 9.61 -6.38
N ALA A 213 -19.63 10.74 -7.11
CA ALA A 213 -18.42 11.49 -7.38
C ALA A 213 -18.72 12.99 -7.39
N SER A 214 -17.78 13.78 -6.82
CA SER A 214 -17.85 15.23 -6.72
C SER A 214 -16.45 15.84 -6.73
N SER A 215 -16.37 17.16 -6.83
CA SER A 215 -15.13 17.91 -6.63
C SER A 215 -15.37 19.11 -5.73
N GLU A 216 -14.44 19.35 -4.81
CA GLU A 216 -14.47 20.45 -3.86
C GLU A 216 -13.05 20.84 -3.47
N ASP A 217 -12.78 22.13 -3.28
CA ASP A 217 -11.50 22.66 -2.75
C ASP A 217 -10.22 22.12 -3.41
N GLY A 218 -10.25 21.92 -4.73
CA GLY A 218 -9.08 21.42 -5.48
C GLY A 218 -8.90 19.89 -5.43
N TRP A 219 -9.89 19.16 -4.90
CA TRP A 219 -9.91 17.72 -4.83
C TRP A 219 -11.06 17.11 -5.63
N ALA A 220 -10.81 15.98 -6.26
CA ALA A 220 -11.83 15.10 -6.80
C ALA A 220 -12.09 13.97 -5.82
N TYR A 221 -13.35 13.69 -5.55
CA TYR A 221 -13.80 12.64 -4.65
C TYR A 221 -14.63 11.63 -5.41
N PHE A 222 -14.43 10.36 -5.10
CA PHE A 222 -15.43 9.37 -5.44
C PHE A 222 -15.60 8.39 -4.30
N GLN A 223 -16.81 7.85 -4.17
CA GLN A 223 -17.14 6.86 -3.16
C GLN A 223 -17.91 5.70 -3.76
N VAL A 224 -17.67 4.52 -3.22
CA VAL A 224 -18.41 3.29 -3.51
C VAL A 224 -18.99 2.81 -2.20
N THR A 225 -20.31 2.69 -2.12
CA THR A 225 -21.04 2.23 -0.93
C THR A 225 -21.84 1.01 -1.31
N ASP A 226 -21.71 -0.06 -0.54
CA ASP A 226 -22.52 -1.27 -0.63
C ASP A 226 -23.33 -1.49 0.65
N ASN A 227 -24.44 -2.22 0.54
CA ASN A 227 -25.23 -2.71 1.66
C ASN A 227 -24.98 -4.20 1.93
N GLY A 228 -23.74 -4.64 1.73
CA GLY A 228 -23.33 -6.03 1.86
C GLY A 228 -23.02 -6.46 3.30
N CYS A 229 -22.22 -7.53 3.41
CA CYS A 229 -21.92 -8.15 4.71
C CYS A 229 -21.10 -7.27 5.66
N GLY A 230 -20.45 -6.20 5.17
CA GLY A 230 -19.57 -5.34 5.95
C GLY A 230 -18.33 -6.04 6.51
N MET A 231 -17.59 -5.32 7.37
CA MET A 231 -16.33 -5.79 7.97
C MET A 231 -16.32 -5.56 9.46
N SER A 232 -15.64 -6.44 10.21
CA SER A 232 -15.43 -6.24 11.64
C SER A 232 -14.49 -5.05 11.91
N PRO A 233 -14.68 -4.32 13.03
CA PRO A 233 -13.80 -3.19 13.39
C PRO A 233 -12.33 -3.59 13.48
N ASP A 234 -12.03 -4.78 13.95
CA ASP A 234 -10.65 -5.30 14.05
C ASP A 234 -10.02 -5.49 12.66
N PHE A 235 -10.75 -6.06 11.71
CA PHE A 235 -10.29 -6.20 10.32
C PHE A 235 -10.13 -4.84 9.64
N LEU A 236 -11.12 -3.95 9.78
CA LEU A 236 -11.13 -2.61 9.19
C LEU A 236 -9.90 -1.80 9.61
N HIS A 237 -9.59 -1.75 10.92
CA HIS A 237 -8.50 -0.91 11.43
C HIS A 237 -7.12 -1.55 11.34
N LYS A 238 -7.01 -2.88 11.48
CA LYS A 238 -5.71 -3.55 11.58
C LYS A 238 -5.27 -4.27 10.33
N SER A 239 -6.20 -4.61 9.42
CA SER A 239 -5.94 -5.59 8.35
C SER A 239 -6.29 -5.14 6.95
N LEU A 240 -7.31 -4.32 6.74
CA LEU A 240 -7.89 -3.99 5.44
C LEU A 240 -6.85 -3.55 4.38
N PHE A 241 -5.96 -2.65 4.77
CA PHE A 241 -4.93 -2.12 3.87
C PHE A 241 -3.57 -2.82 4.04
N ARG A 242 -3.51 -3.95 4.73
CA ARG A 242 -2.30 -4.76 4.80
C ARG A 242 -2.30 -5.82 3.71
N PRO A 243 -1.15 -6.10 3.10
CA PRO A 243 -1.07 -7.14 2.09
C PRO A 243 -1.43 -8.50 2.68
N PHE A 244 -2.06 -9.37 1.86
CA PHE A 244 -2.46 -10.74 2.22
C PHE A 244 -3.47 -10.88 3.35
N ARG A 245 -4.17 -9.81 3.68
CA ARG A 245 -5.29 -9.84 4.62
C ARG A 245 -6.60 -9.84 3.84
N THR A 246 -7.38 -10.89 4.03
CA THR A 246 -8.67 -11.06 3.35
C THR A 246 -9.63 -11.88 4.21
N THR A 247 -10.90 -11.55 4.14
CA THR A 247 -12.00 -12.35 4.69
C THR A 247 -12.61 -13.28 3.63
N LYS A 248 -12.22 -13.14 2.36
CA LYS A 248 -12.77 -13.91 1.23
C LYS A 248 -12.02 -15.23 1.05
N LYS A 249 -12.74 -16.35 0.86
CA LYS A 249 -12.18 -17.70 0.69
C LYS A 249 -11.25 -17.82 -0.54
N LYS A 250 -11.45 -17.04 -1.61
CA LYS A 250 -10.66 -17.05 -2.84
C LYS A 250 -9.88 -15.76 -3.10
N GLY A 251 -9.86 -14.83 -2.16
CA GLY A 251 -9.18 -13.56 -2.29
C GLY A 251 -7.73 -13.62 -1.80
N LEU A 252 -6.77 -13.06 -2.55
CA LEU A 252 -5.36 -12.97 -2.12
C LEU A 252 -5.09 -11.85 -1.10
N GLY A 253 -6.06 -10.97 -0.83
CA GLY A 253 -5.88 -9.86 0.10
C GLY A 253 -4.88 -8.78 -0.34
N ILE A 254 -4.64 -8.64 -1.64
CA ILE A 254 -3.69 -7.65 -2.21
C ILE A 254 -4.41 -6.42 -2.75
N GLY A 255 -5.65 -6.56 -3.21
CA GLY A 255 -6.36 -5.51 -3.95
C GLY A 255 -6.47 -4.20 -3.16
N MET A 256 -6.87 -4.23 -1.89
CA MET A 256 -7.00 -3.02 -1.07
C MET A 256 -5.67 -2.37 -0.72
N PHE A 257 -4.63 -3.18 -0.46
CA PHE A 257 -3.27 -2.69 -0.28
C PHE A 257 -2.77 -1.99 -1.54
N GLN A 258 -2.94 -2.59 -2.71
CA GLN A 258 -2.56 -2.02 -4.01
C GLN A 258 -3.35 -0.75 -4.32
N SER A 259 -4.66 -0.73 -4.07
CA SER A 259 -5.49 0.47 -4.24
C SER A 259 -4.99 1.63 -3.39
N LYS A 260 -4.63 1.37 -2.13
CA LYS A 260 -4.04 2.38 -1.25
C LYS A 260 -2.73 2.92 -1.79
N MET A 261 -1.79 2.06 -2.19
CA MET A 261 -0.51 2.48 -2.77
C MET A 261 -0.69 3.34 -4.02
N ILE A 262 -1.60 2.95 -4.93
CA ILE A 262 -1.88 3.71 -6.15
C ILE A 262 -2.43 5.09 -5.81
N VAL A 263 -3.40 5.17 -4.91
CA VAL A 263 -4.02 6.44 -4.47
C VAL A 263 -2.98 7.34 -3.79
N GLU A 264 -2.15 6.80 -2.89
CA GLU A 264 -1.09 7.54 -2.20
C GLU A 264 0.01 8.01 -3.19
N ALA A 265 0.38 7.21 -4.19
CA ALA A 265 1.29 7.62 -5.26
C ALA A 265 0.75 8.81 -6.08
N HIS A 266 -0.58 8.93 -6.20
CA HIS A 266 -1.26 10.09 -6.77
C HIS A 266 -1.42 11.25 -5.77
N ARG A 267 -0.78 11.19 -4.58
CA ARG A 267 -0.94 12.14 -3.46
C ARG A 267 -2.38 12.24 -2.96
N GLY A 268 -3.16 11.19 -3.20
CA GLY A 268 -4.53 11.05 -2.75
C GLY A 268 -4.65 10.37 -1.39
N ARG A 269 -5.88 10.15 -0.97
CA ARG A 269 -6.24 9.44 0.26
C ARG A 269 -7.38 8.47 -0.02
N ILE A 270 -7.31 7.27 0.57
CA ILE A 270 -8.40 6.31 0.58
C ILE A 270 -8.77 5.99 2.03
N VAL A 271 -10.05 6.00 2.33
CA VAL A 271 -10.61 5.66 3.65
C VAL A 271 -11.76 4.67 3.47
N ALA A 272 -12.04 3.90 4.51
CA ALA A 272 -13.14 2.95 4.54
C ALA A 272 -13.93 3.10 5.84
N GLU A 273 -15.23 3.05 5.74
CA GLU A 273 -16.18 2.95 6.86
C GLU A 273 -17.01 1.68 6.64
N SER A 274 -17.14 0.84 7.65
CA SER A 274 -17.85 -0.43 7.50
C SER A 274 -18.43 -0.89 8.83
N GLU A 275 -19.60 -1.50 8.76
CA GLU A 275 -20.28 -2.12 9.89
C GLU A 275 -20.80 -3.50 9.48
N PRO A 276 -20.56 -4.56 10.30
CA PRO A 276 -21.02 -5.91 10.00
C PRO A 276 -22.53 -5.98 9.80
N GLY A 277 -22.97 -6.55 8.68
CA GLY A 277 -24.38 -6.70 8.31
C GLY A 277 -25.07 -5.43 7.81
N VAL A 278 -24.37 -4.30 7.75
CA VAL A 278 -24.90 -3.02 7.23
C VAL A 278 -24.30 -2.70 5.87
N GLY A 279 -22.97 -2.88 5.71
CA GLY A 279 -22.26 -2.65 4.46
C GLY A 279 -20.93 -1.92 4.62
N THR A 280 -20.40 -1.44 3.50
CA THR A 280 -19.11 -0.73 3.45
C THR A 280 -19.19 0.51 2.56
N THR A 281 -18.52 1.57 2.97
CA THR A 281 -18.26 2.76 2.14
C THR A 281 -16.77 2.97 2.00
N PHE A 282 -16.27 2.93 0.77
CA PHE A 282 -14.93 3.38 0.42
C PHE A 282 -14.99 4.79 -0.16
N ARG A 283 -14.14 5.69 0.35
CA ARG A 283 -13.98 7.06 -0.17
C ARG A 283 -12.56 7.28 -0.64
N VAL A 284 -12.42 7.79 -1.85
CA VAL A 284 -11.13 8.15 -2.45
C VAL A 284 -11.13 9.63 -2.75
N ALA A 285 -10.06 10.31 -2.35
CA ALA A 285 -9.80 11.72 -2.66
C ALA A 285 -8.50 11.82 -3.47
N LEU A 286 -8.53 12.54 -4.58
CA LEU A 286 -7.40 12.76 -5.48
C LEU A 286 -7.23 14.26 -5.73
N PRO A 287 -6.02 14.83 -5.68
CA PRO A 287 -5.82 16.23 -6.01
C PRO A 287 -6.08 16.47 -7.50
N LEU A 288 -6.79 17.55 -7.83
CA LEU A 288 -7.04 17.95 -9.22
C LEU A 288 -5.76 18.43 -9.91
N GLN A 289 -4.86 19.03 -9.13
CA GLN A 289 -3.51 19.40 -9.57
C GLN A 289 -2.46 18.62 -8.75
N PRO A 290 -1.39 18.13 -9.38
CA PRO A 290 -0.39 17.28 -8.75
C PRO A 290 0.49 17.96 -7.71
#